data_876a42098e6cd950595f81cd17b867aa
#
_entry.id   876a42098e6cd950595f81cd17b867aa
#
_cell.length_a   1.000
_cell.length_b   1.000
_cell.length_c   1.000
_cell.angle_alpha   90.00
_cell.angle_beta   90.00
_cell.angle_gamma   90.00
#
_symmetry.space_group_name_H-M   'P 1'
#
loop_
_entity.id
_entity.type
_entity.pdbx_description
1 polymer ?
#
loop_
_entity_poly.entity_id
_entity_poly.type
_entity_poly.pdbx_seq_one_letter_code
_entity_poly.pdbx_strand_id
1 'polypeptide(L)'
;MSKKTYYILSFTWGLPLTVCGLLVAIVLMILGYRPKRFGWAWYFEVGRHYDGLSIGFIFFCGKYASNVTKAHEYGHSIQNTKYGWALVFLTLASAARYWYYTVMEDWLGKKLPDYDSWWFEKQATETGIHYILTPDKK
;
A
#
# COMPACT_ATOMS: atom_id res chain seq x y z
N MET A 1 -1.47 16.86 -6.54
CA MET A 1 -0.02 16.49 -6.50
C MET A 1 0.38 16.03 -7.88
N SER A 2 1.53 16.47 -8.39
CA SER A 2 2.04 16.01 -9.69
C SER A 2 2.84 14.70 -9.55
N LYS A 3 3.00 13.97 -10.66
CA LYS A 3 3.85 12.78 -10.70
C LYS A 3 5.29 13.06 -10.24
N LYS A 4 5.83 14.20 -10.65
CA LYS A 4 7.18 14.63 -10.23
C LYS A 4 7.27 14.83 -8.72
N THR A 5 6.29 15.52 -8.13
CA THR A 5 6.20 15.74 -6.68
C THR A 5 6.08 14.41 -5.93
N TYR A 6 5.27 13.47 -6.44
CA TYR A 6 5.12 12.14 -5.86
C TYR A 6 6.48 11.43 -5.72
N TYR A 7 7.28 11.39 -6.77
CA TYR A 7 8.59 10.73 -6.71
C TYR A 7 9.59 11.50 -5.84
N ILE A 8 9.63 12.82 -5.93
CA ILE A 8 10.51 13.62 -5.05
C ILE A 8 10.20 13.32 -3.58
N LEU A 9 8.94 13.38 -3.18
CA LEU A 9 8.55 13.12 -1.79
C LEU A 9 8.79 11.67 -1.37
N SER A 10 8.57 10.70 -2.27
CA SER A 10 8.85 9.28 -1.98
C SER A 10 10.34 9.04 -1.71
N PHE A 11 11.22 9.71 -2.45
CA PHE A 11 12.68 9.54 -2.33
C PHE A 11 13.36 10.51 -1.37
N THR A 12 12.61 11.38 -0.71
CA THR A 12 13.12 12.30 0.31
C THR A 12 12.39 12.07 1.63
N TRP A 13 11.19 12.58 1.75
CA TRP A 13 10.37 12.51 2.97
C TRP A 13 9.90 11.10 3.30
N GLY A 14 9.51 10.30 2.31
CA GLY A 14 9.09 8.91 2.43
C GLY A 14 10.23 7.88 2.28
N LEU A 15 11.50 8.32 2.36
CA LEU A 15 12.68 7.50 2.07
C LEU A 15 12.75 6.18 2.85
N PRO A 16 12.46 6.09 4.15
CA PRO A 16 12.63 4.84 4.90
C PRO A 16 11.83 3.68 4.31
N LEU A 17 10.54 3.87 4.10
CA LEU A 17 9.70 2.84 3.49
C LEU A 17 10.03 2.62 2.00
N THR A 18 10.42 3.67 1.29
CA THR A 18 10.86 3.57 -0.10
C THR A 18 12.09 2.66 -0.25
N VAL A 19 13.08 2.80 0.62
CA VAL A 19 14.27 1.92 0.63
C VAL A 19 13.87 0.48 0.96
N CYS A 20 13.04 0.27 1.98
CA CYS A 20 12.55 -1.07 2.31
C CYS A 20 11.81 -1.71 1.13
N GLY A 21 10.90 -0.97 0.49
CA GLY A 21 10.17 -1.44 -0.69
C GLY A 21 11.07 -1.81 -1.86
N LEU A 22 12.11 -0.99 -2.13
CA LEU A 22 13.09 -1.27 -3.17
C LEU A 22 13.89 -2.54 -2.88
N LEU A 23 14.32 -2.78 -1.65
CA LEU A 23 15.04 -4.00 -1.27
C LEU A 23 14.18 -5.24 -1.51
N VAL A 24 12.92 -5.21 -1.09
CA VAL A 24 11.97 -6.31 -1.36
C VAL A 24 11.76 -6.48 -2.87
N ALA A 25 11.60 -5.39 -3.62
CA ALA A 25 11.44 -5.43 -5.07
C ALA A 25 12.64 -6.08 -5.78
N ILE A 26 13.87 -5.77 -5.36
CA ILE A 26 15.09 -6.38 -5.91
C ILE A 26 15.08 -7.89 -5.67
N VAL A 27 14.77 -8.33 -4.45
CA VAL A 27 14.67 -9.76 -4.14
C VAL A 27 13.61 -10.44 -5.02
N LEU A 28 12.43 -9.86 -5.18
CA LEU A 28 11.38 -10.40 -6.03
C LEU A 28 11.79 -10.47 -7.50
N MET A 29 12.50 -9.46 -8.00
CA MET A 29 13.02 -9.50 -9.38
C MET A 29 14.06 -10.61 -9.57
N ILE A 30 14.94 -10.85 -8.60
CA ILE A 30 15.88 -12.00 -8.62
C ILE A 30 15.13 -13.32 -8.65
N LEU A 31 13.99 -13.42 -7.94
CA LEU A 31 13.12 -14.59 -7.93
C LEU A 31 12.25 -14.73 -9.20
N GLY A 32 12.38 -13.82 -10.18
CA GLY A 32 11.68 -13.88 -11.46
C GLY A 32 10.34 -13.13 -11.52
N TYR A 33 9.95 -12.46 -10.45
CA TYR A 33 8.74 -11.60 -10.48
C TYR A 33 9.01 -10.34 -11.29
N ARG A 34 7.99 -9.89 -12.03
CA ARG A 34 8.10 -8.68 -12.85
C ARG A 34 7.33 -7.52 -12.26
N PRO A 35 7.94 -6.32 -12.16
CA PRO A 35 7.23 -5.12 -11.72
C PRO A 35 6.19 -4.70 -12.77
N LYS A 36 5.04 -4.27 -12.30
CA LYS A 36 3.95 -3.67 -13.07
C LYS A 36 3.66 -2.27 -12.57
N ARG A 37 2.93 -1.48 -13.31
CA ARG A 37 2.55 -0.12 -12.91
C ARG A 37 1.07 -0.01 -12.63
N PHE A 38 0.75 0.75 -11.57
CA PHE A 38 -0.61 1.15 -11.24
C PHE A 38 -0.57 2.60 -10.77
N GLY A 39 -1.17 3.50 -11.53
CA GLY A 39 -0.98 4.93 -11.31
C GLY A 39 0.49 5.34 -11.42
N TRP A 40 1.01 6.00 -10.39
CA TRP A 40 2.43 6.37 -10.29
C TRP A 40 3.27 5.35 -9.53
N ALA A 41 2.63 4.41 -8.82
CA ALA A 41 3.31 3.35 -8.07
C ALA A 41 3.69 2.17 -8.95
N TRP A 42 4.59 1.35 -8.42
CA TRP A 42 4.95 0.05 -8.97
C TRP A 42 4.39 -1.05 -8.10
N TYR A 43 4.03 -2.18 -8.68
CA TYR A 43 3.55 -3.32 -7.91
C TYR A 43 4.02 -4.66 -8.47
N PHE A 44 3.99 -5.67 -7.59
CA PHE A 44 4.28 -7.06 -7.91
C PHE A 44 3.09 -7.94 -7.57
N GLU A 45 2.82 -8.88 -8.43
CA GLU A 45 1.82 -9.92 -8.16
C GLU A 45 2.51 -11.11 -7.47
N VAL A 46 2.24 -11.29 -6.17
CA VAL A 46 2.84 -12.31 -5.33
C VAL A 46 1.75 -13.24 -4.82
N GLY A 47 1.86 -14.53 -5.18
CA GLY A 47 0.84 -15.50 -4.82
C GLY A 47 -0.49 -15.31 -5.56
N ARG A 48 -1.51 -16.08 -5.17
CA ARG A 48 -2.82 -16.06 -5.82
C ARG A 48 -3.84 -15.21 -5.08
N HIS A 49 -3.95 -15.43 -3.79
CA HIS A 49 -4.97 -14.83 -2.90
C HIS A 49 -4.28 -14.09 -1.75
N TYR A 50 -3.73 -12.94 -2.06
CA TYR A 50 -3.12 -12.06 -1.09
C TYR A 50 -3.75 -10.67 -1.21
N ASP A 51 -4.21 -10.12 -0.10
CA ASP A 51 -4.96 -8.87 -0.09
C ASP A 51 -4.12 -7.69 -0.53
N GLY A 52 -2.94 -7.53 0.03
CA GLY A 52 -2.00 -6.50 -0.37
C GLY A 52 -1.10 -6.02 0.77
N LEU A 53 -0.01 -5.39 0.39
CA LEU A 53 0.91 -4.70 1.29
C LEU A 53 1.61 -3.60 0.53
N SER A 54 1.59 -2.39 1.04
CA SER A 54 2.29 -1.25 0.46
C SER A 54 3.50 -0.86 1.30
N ILE A 55 4.65 -0.73 0.65
CA ILE A 55 5.91 -0.32 1.29
C ILE A 55 6.54 0.81 0.45
N GLY A 56 6.34 2.04 0.88
CA GLY A 56 6.80 3.22 0.16
C GLY A 56 5.99 3.45 -1.12
N PHE A 57 6.66 3.53 -2.26
CA PHE A 57 6.01 3.69 -3.58
C PHE A 57 5.82 2.37 -4.34
N ILE A 58 6.09 1.25 -3.68
CA ILE A 58 5.91 -0.10 -4.21
C ILE A 58 4.85 -0.81 -3.37
N PHE A 59 3.96 -1.56 -4.03
CA PHE A 59 3.03 -2.43 -3.33
C PHE A 59 3.00 -3.83 -3.92
N PHE A 60 2.50 -4.75 -3.14
CA PHE A 60 2.42 -6.17 -3.46
C PHE A 60 0.98 -6.61 -3.32
N CYS A 61 0.47 -7.39 -4.23
CA CYS A 61 -0.89 -7.94 -4.17
C CYS A 61 -0.95 -9.31 -4.84
N GLY A 62 -2.01 -10.06 -4.59
CA GLY A 62 -2.23 -11.34 -5.25
C GLY A 62 -2.52 -11.17 -6.75
N LYS A 63 -2.27 -12.21 -7.53
CA LYS A 63 -2.51 -12.22 -8.98
C LYS A 63 -3.96 -11.85 -9.35
N TYR A 64 -4.92 -12.23 -8.52
CA TYR A 64 -6.34 -11.97 -8.74
C TYR A 64 -6.88 -10.80 -7.92
N ALA A 65 -6.01 -9.96 -7.37
CA ALA A 65 -6.42 -8.77 -6.63
C ALA A 65 -7.28 -7.85 -7.51
N SER A 66 -8.39 -7.38 -6.95
CA SER A 66 -9.30 -6.46 -7.62
C SER A 66 -8.65 -5.10 -7.88
N ASN A 67 -9.21 -4.32 -8.78
CA ASN A 67 -8.77 -2.93 -8.98
C ASN A 67 -9.02 -2.06 -7.74
N VAL A 68 -10.00 -2.40 -6.92
CA VAL A 68 -10.27 -1.71 -5.64
C VAL A 68 -9.13 -2.00 -4.65
N THR A 69 -8.70 -3.26 -4.53
CA THR A 69 -7.54 -3.63 -3.71
C THR A 69 -6.27 -2.90 -4.19
N LYS A 70 -6.03 -2.88 -5.50
CA LYS A 70 -4.88 -2.15 -6.06
C LYS A 70 -4.97 -0.64 -5.83
N ALA A 71 -6.16 -0.06 -5.89
CA ALA A 71 -6.39 1.35 -5.57
C ALA A 71 -6.12 1.65 -4.10
N HIS A 72 -6.55 0.77 -3.19
CA HIS A 72 -6.27 0.87 -1.77
C HIS A 72 -4.75 0.89 -1.49
N GLU A 73 -4.02 -0.09 -2.02
CA GLU A 73 -2.55 -0.16 -1.86
C GLU A 73 -1.84 1.05 -2.49
N TYR A 74 -2.35 1.52 -3.63
CA TYR A 74 -1.87 2.75 -4.24
C TYR A 74 -2.11 3.97 -3.33
N GLY A 75 -3.24 4.02 -2.62
CA GLY A 75 -3.52 5.04 -1.62
C GLY A 75 -2.47 5.08 -0.50
N HIS A 76 -2.03 3.93 0.00
CA HIS A 76 -0.92 3.86 0.95
C HIS A 76 0.39 4.41 0.38
N SER A 77 0.67 4.18 -0.90
CA SER A 77 1.85 4.77 -1.53
C SER A 77 1.77 6.31 -1.63
N ILE A 78 0.57 6.86 -1.80
CA ILE A 78 0.32 8.32 -1.73
C ILE A 78 0.49 8.81 -0.28
N GLN A 79 0.00 8.06 0.70
CA GLN A 79 0.19 8.39 2.13
C GLN A 79 1.68 8.44 2.50
N ASN A 80 2.53 7.62 1.87
CA ASN A 80 3.98 7.71 2.06
C ASN A 80 4.53 9.11 1.72
N THR A 81 4.01 9.76 0.70
CA THR A 81 4.42 11.13 0.35
C THR A 81 3.88 12.17 1.32
N LYS A 82 2.76 11.90 1.97
CA LYS A 82 2.10 12.83 2.91
C LYS A 82 2.68 12.71 4.31
N TYR A 83 2.83 11.50 4.81
CA TYR A 83 3.24 11.23 6.20
C TYR A 83 4.74 10.94 6.36
N GLY A 84 5.42 10.53 5.29
CA GLY A 84 6.86 10.29 5.29
C GLY A 84 7.31 9.34 6.41
N TRP A 85 8.21 9.81 7.24
CA TRP A 85 8.75 9.05 8.38
C TRP A 85 7.67 8.56 9.37
N ALA A 86 6.61 9.34 9.57
CA ALA A 86 5.50 8.95 10.44
C ALA A 86 4.73 7.73 9.89
N LEU A 87 4.78 7.49 8.59
CA LEU A 87 4.13 6.33 7.99
C LEU A 87 4.69 5.00 8.50
N VAL A 88 5.96 4.94 8.89
CA VAL A 88 6.55 3.74 9.50
C VAL A 88 5.75 3.30 10.72
N PHE A 89 5.42 4.23 11.61
CA PHE A 89 4.62 3.94 12.81
C PHE A 89 3.18 3.57 12.47
N LEU A 90 2.58 4.26 11.49
CA LEU A 90 1.22 3.95 11.02
C LEU A 90 1.16 2.58 10.35
N THR A 91 2.16 2.20 9.58
CA THR A 91 2.27 0.86 8.97
C THR A 91 2.42 -0.23 10.03
N LEU A 92 3.23 0.00 11.07
CA LEU A 92 3.34 -0.94 12.20
C LEU A 92 2.03 -1.05 12.96
N ALA A 93 1.33 0.06 13.19
CA ALA A 93 0.01 0.05 13.82
C ALA A 93 -1.04 -0.69 12.98
N SER A 94 -1.02 -0.51 11.66
CA SER A 94 -1.88 -1.24 10.73
C SER A 94 -1.59 -2.74 10.74
N ALA A 95 -0.32 -3.14 10.71
CA ALA A 95 0.08 -4.53 10.81
C ALA A 95 -0.35 -5.17 12.15
N ALA A 96 -0.16 -4.46 13.27
CA ALA A 96 -0.61 -4.93 14.59
C ALA A 96 -2.13 -5.09 14.63
N ARG A 97 -2.88 -4.16 14.03
CA ARG A 97 -4.33 -4.23 13.90
C ARG A 97 -4.77 -5.40 13.03
N TYR A 98 -4.10 -5.67 11.92
CA TYR A 98 -4.36 -6.83 11.06
C TYR A 98 -4.22 -8.15 11.86
N TRP A 99 -3.13 -8.31 12.60
CA TRP A 99 -2.93 -9.48 13.46
C TRP A 99 -3.98 -9.59 14.57
N TYR A 100 -4.36 -8.46 15.18
CA TYR A 100 -5.43 -8.44 16.17
C TYR A 100 -6.76 -8.94 15.58
N TYR A 101 -7.12 -8.49 14.37
CA TYR A 101 -8.32 -8.94 13.68
C TYR A 101 -8.25 -10.43 13.34
N THR A 102 -7.12 -10.89 12.81
CA THR A 102 -6.90 -12.32 12.50
C THR A 102 -7.11 -13.19 13.76
N VAL A 103 -6.51 -12.80 14.89
CA VAL A 103 -6.68 -13.57 16.14
C VAL A 103 -8.13 -13.52 16.64
N MET A 104 -8.76 -12.36 16.63
CA MET A 104 -10.10 -12.19 17.17
C MET A 104 -11.18 -12.83 16.31
N GLU A 105 -11.12 -12.66 15.00
CA GLU A 105 -12.15 -13.15 14.09
C GLU A 105 -11.90 -14.62 13.70
N ASP A 106 -10.68 -14.95 13.25
CA ASP A 106 -10.41 -16.29 12.72
C ASP A 106 -10.18 -17.34 13.81
N TRP A 107 -9.55 -16.96 14.92
CA TRP A 107 -9.22 -17.91 16.00
C TRP A 107 -10.24 -17.93 17.13
N LEU A 108 -10.80 -16.77 17.50
CA LEU A 108 -11.75 -16.64 18.62
C LEU A 108 -13.19 -16.45 18.17
N GLY A 109 -13.46 -16.32 16.86
CA GLY A 109 -14.82 -16.18 16.30
C GLY A 109 -15.58 -14.91 16.76
N LYS A 110 -14.87 -13.86 17.19
CA LYS A 110 -15.45 -12.60 17.61
C LYS A 110 -15.66 -11.68 16.41
N LYS A 111 -16.87 -11.11 16.29
CA LYS A 111 -17.15 -10.06 15.31
C LYS A 111 -16.55 -8.73 15.76
N LEU A 112 -15.74 -8.12 14.89
CA LEU A 112 -15.18 -6.79 15.05
C LEU A 112 -15.80 -5.82 14.02
N PRO A 113 -15.68 -4.48 14.23
CA PRO A 113 -16.02 -3.50 13.20
C PRO A 113 -15.19 -3.74 11.94
N ASP A 114 -15.71 -3.31 10.77
CA ASP A 114 -14.99 -3.46 9.50
C ASP A 114 -13.56 -2.94 9.60
N TYR A 115 -12.59 -3.69 9.04
CA TYR A 115 -11.18 -3.33 9.08
C TYR A 115 -10.94 -1.91 8.54
N ASP A 116 -11.60 -1.57 7.42
CA ASP A 116 -11.53 -0.26 6.77
C ASP A 116 -12.25 0.87 7.54
N SER A 117 -12.87 0.58 8.69
CA SER A 117 -13.45 1.61 9.55
C SER A 117 -12.40 2.52 10.21
N TRP A 118 -11.16 2.06 10.28
CA TRP A 118 -10.07 2.89 10.77
C TRP A 118 -9.72 3.99 9.77
N TRP A 119 -9.63 5.22 10.25
CA TRP A 119 -9.43 6.42 9.43
C TRP A 119 -8.26 6.31 8.43
N PHE A 120 -7.18 5.64 8.81
CA PHE A 120 -5.97 5.47 8.00
C PHE A 120 -6.22 4.57 6.78
N GLU A 121 -6.89 3.44 6.99
CA GLU A 121 -7.26 2.50 5.93
C GLU A 121 -8.32 3.10 5.00
N LYS A 122 -9.35 3.73 5.59
CA LYS A 122 -10.37 4.45 4.84
C LYS A 122 -9.78 5.55 3.96
N GLN A 123 -8.85 6.34 4.51
CA GLN A 123 -8.16 7.39 3.76
C GLN A 123 -7.34 6.80 2.60
N ALA A 124 -6.69 5.64 2.77
CA ALA A 124 -5.95 4.98 1.69
C ALA A 124 -6.90 4.64 0.53
N THR A 125 -8.03 4.01 0.81
CA THR A 125 -9.04 3.67 -0.20
C THR A 125 -9.53 4.90 -0.94
N GLU A 126 -9.97 5.93 -0.21
CA GLU A 126 -10.50 7.18 -0.78
C GLU A 126 -9.44 7.90 -1.63
N THR A 127 -8.21 7.99 -1.13
CA THR A 127 -7.10 8.64 -1.82
C THR A 127 -6.72 7.89 -3.09
N GLY A 128 -6.59 6.58 -3.02
CA GLY A 128 -6.24 5.75 -4.16
C GLY A 128 -7.28 5.85 -5.29
N ILE A 129 -8.56 5.75 -4.96
CA ILE A 129 -9.66 5.91 -5.91
C ILE A 129 -9.64 7.32 -6.53
N HIS A 130 -9.47 8.36 -5.71
CA HIS A 130 -9.43 9.74 -6.18
C HIS A 130 -8.32 9.95 -7.22
N TYR A 131 -7.10 9.51 -6.96
CA TYR A 131 -5.97 9.69 -7.88
C TYR A 131 -6.02 8.82 -9.13
N ILE A 132 -6.81 7.75 -9.13
CA ILE A 132 -7.05 6.93 -10.34
C ILE A 132 -8.13 7.56 -11.22
N LEU A 133 -9.22 8.05 -10.60
CA LEU A 133 -10.34 8.62 -11.33
C LEU A 133 -10.10 10.07 -11.78
N THR A 134 -9.21 10.80 -11.10
CA THR A 134 -8.79 12.15 -11.46
C THR A 134 -7.29 12.18 -11.76
N PRO A 135 -6.83 11.50 -12.83
CA PRO A 135 -5.46 11.68 -13.27
C PRO A 135 -5.26 13.16 -13.59
N ASP A 136 -4.20 13.75 -13.03
CA ASP A 136 -3.88 15.17 -13.13
C ASP A 136 -4.29 15.75 -14.49
N LYS A 137 -5.17 16.74 -14.45
CA LYS A 137 -5.24 17.72 -15.52
C LYS A 137 -3.84 18.33 -15.61
N LYS A 138 -3.17 18.03 -16.71
CA LYS A 138 -1.83 18.52 -17.07
C LYS A 138 -1.72 20.00 -16.89
#